data_e46adaf49ee6a466460e5836fe557fc5
#
_entry.id   e46adaf49ee6a466460e5836fe557fc5
#
_cell.length_a   1.000
_cell.length_b   1.000
_cell.length_c   1.000
_cell.angle_alpha   90.00
_cell.angle_beta   90.00
_cell.angle_gamma   90.00
#
_symmetry.space_group_name_H-M   'P 1'
#
loop_
_entity.id
_entity.type
_entity.pdbx_description
1 polymer ?
#
loop_
_entity_poly.entity_id
_entity_poly.type
_entity_poly.pdbx_seq_one_letter_code
_entity_poly.pdbx_strand_id
1 'polypeptide(L)'
;AREWFRRLETGDPVARTRWQEFVRLSRQEFERVYQLLGVRFDHTLGESFYVPRLQSVINRALRLGIARREKPPATVTAGEETVSAEETVVLIPLDRFGIKVPLLLQKSDGTSLYATREIATAEYRIEEWHPEKILYVVGNEQEFYFKQFSAAMKLLGYDVPCIHVNFGLIRLPEGRLSTRAGRFILLEDVIHEAIERAMAIIQGRDLPESEKEEIARRVGVGAIKYADLSQNRVKEVVFDWNRMLALDGDSGPYLQYAYTRTRSIMRKAGNPEIADFHPETLVAPEELNLLKQIALFPDAVIAAAQNYEPHRIANRIYRLTRDFSVFYDRIPVLTAPSPELKRSRLVLVEMVGTVIRTGLKLLGIEVMERM
;
A
#
# COMPACT_ATOMS: atom_id res chain seq x y z
N ALA A 1 -24.41 23.84 -2.48
CA ALA A 1 -23.80 22.71 -1.75
C ALA A 1 -24.41 22.56 -0.35
N ARG A 2 -24.31 23.55 0.57
CA ARG A 2 -24.76 23.46 1.98
C ARG A 2 -26.24 23.06 2.13
N GLU A 3 -27.15 23.59 1.31
CA GLU A 3 -28.59 23.29 1.37
C GLU A 3 -28.85 21.79 1.01
N TRP A 4 -28.20 21.26 -0.02
CA TRP A 4 -28.32 19.86 -0.39
C TRP A 4 -27.74 18.91 0.68
N PHE A 5 -26.63 19.30 1.33
CA PHE A 5 -26.04 18.55 2.43
C PHE A 5 -27.01 18.51 3.62
N ARG A 6 -27.60 19.66 4.02
CA ARG A 6 -28.61 19.72 5.06
C ARG A 6 -29.85 18.85 4.76
N ARG A 7 -30.35 18.88 3.51
CA ARG A 7 -31.46 18.04 3.08
C ARG A 7 -31.13 16.56 3.19
N LEU A 8 -29.89 16.15 2.84
CA LEU A 8 -29.42 14.77 2.97
C LEU A 8 -29.41 14.34 4.45
N GLU A 9 -28.86 15.17 5.34
CA GLU A 9 -28.82 14.90 6.78
C GLU A 9 -30.21 14.80 7.42
N THR A 10 -31.16 15.62 6.97
CA THR A 10 -32.55 15.57 7.44
C THR A 10 -33.38 14.45 6.81
N GLY A 11 -32.77 13.64 5.94
CA GLY A 11 -33.43 12.48 5.36
C GLY A 11 -34.34 12.75 4.17
N ASP A 12 -34.19 13.89 3.48
CA ASP A 12 -34.97 14.23 2.27
C ASP A 12 -34.83 13.13 1.21
N PRO A 13 -35.94 12.54 0.72
CA PRO A 13 -35.89 11.42 -0.19
C PRO A 13 -35.16 11.72 -1.52
N VAL A 14 -35.34 12.93 -2.04
CA VAL A 14 -34.71 13.35 -3.31
C VAL A 14 -33.20 13.50 -3.13
N ALA A 15 -32.77 14.10 -2.03
CA ALA A 15 -31.35 14.23 -1.70
C ALA A 15 -30.70 12.85 -1.49
N ARG A 16 -31.39 11.93 -0.81
CA ARG A 16 -30.94 10.53 -0.63
C ARG A 16 -30.80 9.78 -1.94
N THR A 17 -31.80 9.85 -2.82
CA THR A 17 -31.74 9.18 -4.12
C THR A 17 -30.55 9.66 -4.96
N ARG A 18 -30.34 10.98 -5.01
CA ARG A 18 -29.20 11.55 -5.73
C ARG A 18 -27.86 11.16 -5.12
N TRP A 19 -27.76 11.17 -3.81
CA TRP A 19 -26.56 10.74 -3.10
C TRP A 19 -26.24 9.27 -3.36
N GLN A 20 -27.25 8.39 -3.32
CA GLN A 20 -27.09 6.97 -3.65
C GLN A 20 -26.58 6.76 -5.07
N GLU A 21 -27.09 7.54 -6.02
CA GLU A 21 -26.62 7.49 -7.42
C GLU A 21 -25.16 7.95 -7.56
N PHE A 22 -24.76 9.04 -6.89
CA PHE A 22 -23.37 9.47 -6.88
C PHE A 22 -22.44 8.43 -6.26
N VAL A 23 -22.84 7.82 -5.15
CA VAL A 23 -22.07 6.74 -4.52
C VAL A 23 -21.93 5.54 -5.46
N ARG A 24 -23.02 5.16 -6.14
CA ARG A 24 -23.00 4.06 -7.10
C ARG A 24 -22.03 4.33 -8.25
N LEU A 25 -22.10 5.48 -8.87
CA LEU A 25 -21.20 5.87 -9.97
C LEU A 25 -19.76 5.95 -9.52
N SER A 26 -19.48 6.61 -8.38
CA SER A 26 -18.12 6.70 -7.84
C SER A 26 -17.53 5.31 -7.53
N ARG A 27 -18.34 4.41 -6.97
CA ARG A 27 -17.88 3.02 -6.72
C ARG A 27 -17.53 2.26 -7.99
N GLN A 28 -18.29 2.44 -9.07
CA GLN A 28 -17.99 1.81 -10.37
C GLN A 28 -16.64 2.29 -10.91
N GLU A 29 -16.35 3.59 -10.82
CA GLU A 29 -15.07 4.15 -11.25
C GLU A 29 -13.91 3.66 -10.37
N PHE A 30 -14.10 3.65 -9.04
CA PHE A 30 -13.08 3.12 -8.13
C PHE A 30 -12.79 1.65 -8.39
N GLU A 31 -13.82 0.82 -8.61
CA GLU A 31 -13.66 -0.61 -8.89
C GLU A 31 -12.86 -0.84 -10.17
N ARG A 32 -13.07 -0.03 -11.20
CA ARG A 32 -12.31 -0.09 -12.44
C ARG A 32 -10.80 0.16 -12.19
N VAL A 33 -10.47 1.19 -11.42
CA VAL A 33 -9.07 1.49 -11.07
C VAL A 33 -8.47 0.39 -10.19
N TYR A 34 -9.24 -0.15 -9.24
CA TYR A 34 -8.78 -1.26 -8.39
C TYR A 34 -8.48 -2.51 -9.21
N GLN A 35 -9.32 -2.83 -10.20
CA GLN A 35 -9.08 -3.95 -11.13
C GLN A 35 -7.79 -3.75 -11.93
N LEU A 36 -7.54 -2.55 -12.48
CA LEU A 36 -6.29 -2.22 -13.18
C LEU A 36 -5.07 -2.44 -12.29
N LEU A 37 -5.15 -2.05 -11.02
CA LEU A 37 -4.10 -2.27 -10.05
C LEU A 37 -4.06 -3.68 -9.45
N GLY A 38 -5.03 -4.55 -9.74
CA GLY A 38 -5.15 -5.87 -9.09
C GLY A 38 -5.37 -5.78 -7.59
N VAL A 39 -6.04 -4.72 -7.11
CA VAL A 39 -6.40 -4.52 -5.70
C VAL A 39 -7.81 -5.04 -5.46
N ARG A 40 -8.03 -5.73 -4.35
CA ARG A 40 -9.33 -6.25 -3.91
C ARG A 40 -9.57 -5.92 -2.45
N PHE A 41 -10.83 -5.67 -2.12
CA PHE A 41 -11.27 -5.42 -0.75
C PHE A 41 -12.29 -6.48 -0.34
N ASP A 42 -12.17 -7.00 0.87
CA ASP A 42 -13.14 -7.95 1.44
C ASP A 42 -14.43 -7.22 1.84
N HIS A 43 -14.31 -5.99 2.36
CA HIS A 43 -15.41 -5.15 2.79
C HIS A 43 -15.27 -3.72 2.31
N THR A 44 -16.37 -3.12 1.87
CA THR A 44 -16.45 -1.70 1.49
C THR A 44 -17.59 -1.05 2.25
N LEU A 45 -17.26 -0.42 3.39
CA LEU A 45 -18.19 0.23 4.29
C LEU A 45 -17.85 1.72 4.38
N GLY A 46 -18.71 2.58 3.83
CA GLY A 46 -18.53 4.04 3.90
C GLY A 46 -18.99 4.60 5.25
N GLU A 47 -18.65 5.86 5.53
CA GLU A 47 -18.99 6.54 6.80
C GLU A 47 -20.49 6.49 7.13
N SER A 48 -21.35 6.57 6.12
CA SER A 48 -22.81 6.52 6.27
C SER A 48 -23.33 5.21 6.90
N PHE A 49 -22.58 4.11 6.78
CA PHE A 49 -22.89 2.85 7.42
C PHE A 49 -22.89 2.96 8.95
N TYR A 50 -22.02 3.80 9.50
CA TYR A 50 -21.83 3.95 10.95
C TYR A 50 -22.71 5.01 11.59
N VAL A 51 -23.48 5.81 10.83
CA VAL A 51 -24.35 6.88 11.34
C VAL A 51 -25.27 6.41 12.48
N PRO A 52 -25.90 5.22 12.43
CA PRO A 52 -26.76 4.75 13.53
C PRO A 52 -26.03 4.53 14.86
N ARG A 53 -24.70 4.40 14.83
CA ARG A 53 -23.86 4.13 16.00
C ARG A 53 -23.32 5.40 16.67
N LEU A 54 -23.33 6.56 16.00
CA LEU A 54 -22.63 7.76 16.43
C LEU A 54 -23.12 8.25 17.80
N GLN A 55 -24.45 8.31 18.02
CA GLN A 55 -25.00 8.76 19.28
C GLN A 55 -24.68 7.82 20.45
N SER A 56 -24.58 6.52 20.20
CA SER A 56 -24.20 5.53 21.21
C SER A 56 -22.76 5.71 21.69
N VAL A 57 -21.83 6.02 20.77
CA VAL A 57 -20.43 6.37 21.08
C VAL A 57 -20.36 7.57 22.02
N ILE A 58 -21.05 8.67 21.67
CA ILE A 58 -21.07 9.88 22.48
C ILE A 58 -21.65 9.61 23.88
N ASN A 59 -22.80 8.94 23.94
CA ASN A 59 -23.46 8.63 25.20
C ASN A 59 -22.60 7.70 26.08
N ARG A 60 -21.90 6.74 25.49
CA ARG A 60 -20.97 5.86 26.19
C ARG A 60 -19.81 6.67 26.78
N ALA A 61 -19.17 7.52 25.98
CA ALA A 61 -18.04 8.33 26.42
C ALA A 61 -18.43 9.26 27.59
N LEU A 62 -19.61 9.88 27.53
CA LEU A 62 -20.15 10.71 28.61
C LEU A 62 -20.46 9.87 29.86
N ARG A 63 -21.12 8.73 29.73
CA ARG A 63 -21.48 7.85 30.85
C ARG A 63 -20.24 7.29 31.57
N LEU A 64 -19.16 7.00 30.85
CA LEU A 64 -17.89 6.57 31.41
C LEU A 64 -17.10 7.72 32.05
N GLY A 65 -17.57 8.96 31.95
CA GLY A 65 -16.89 10.14 32.52
C GLY A 65 -15.59 10.50 31.79
N ILE A 66 -15.31 9.91 30.63
CA ILE A 66 -14.11 10.19 29.81
C ILE A 66 -14.34 11.37 28.86
N ALA A 67 -15.57 11.61 28.46
CA ALA A 67 -15.98 12.81 27.73
C ALA A 67 -16.77 13.75 28.61
N ARG A 68 -16.73 15.04 28.27
CA ARG A 68 -17.48 16.09 28.95
C ARG A 68 -17.95 17.16 28.01
N ARG A 69 -18.99 17.91 28.43
CA ARG A 69 -19.50 19.08 27.68
C ARG A 69 -18.81 20.32 28.22
N GLU A 70 -17.92 20.89 27.43
CA GLU A 70 -17.21 22.11 27.82
C GLU A 70 -16.72 22.89 26.59
N LYS A 71 -16.23 24.10 26.80
CA LYS A 71 -15.53 24.88 25.78
C LYS A 71 -14.11 24.31 25.60
N PRO A 72 -13.62 24.12 24.37
CA PRO A 72 -12.25 23.69 24.15
C PRO A 72 -11.27 24.79 24.61
N PRO A 73 -10.05 24.42 25.03
CA PRO A 73 -9.06 25.38 25.58
C PRO A 73 -8.57 26.41 24.55
N ALA A 74 -8.78 26.14 23.28
CA ALA A 74 -8.50 27.02 22.15
C ALA A 74 -9.39 26.65 20.97
N THR A 75 -9.44 27.48 19.95
CA THR A 75 -10.04 27.09 18.66
C THR A 75 -9.31 25.89 18.08
N VAL A 76 -10.03 24.81 17.80
CA VAL A 76 -9.49 23.55 17.31
C VAL A 76 -9.96 23.31 15.89
N THR A 77 -9.03 23.05 14.99
CA THR A 77 -9.31 22.59 13.61
C THR A 77 -9.01 21.10 13.53
N ALA A 78 -10.02 20.31 13.17
CA ALA A 78 -9.94 18.87 12.98
C ALA A 78 -10.38 18.53 11.55
N GLY A 79 -9.43 18.28 10.67
CA GLY A 79 -9.67 18.13 9.23
C GLY A 79 -10.18 19.45 8.59
N GLU A 80 -11.36 19.41 7.97
CA GLU A 80 -12.01 20.61 7.40
C GLU A 80 -12.89 21.35 8.39
N GLU A 81 -13.07 20.83 9.60
CA GLU A 81 -13.97 21.37 10.61
C GLU A 81 -13.20 22.19 11.65
N THR A 82 -13.68 23.40 11.89
CA THR A 82 -13.17 24.31 12.92
C THR A 82 -14.22 24.51 14.00
N VAL A 83 -13.83 24.34 15.26
CA VAL A 83 -14.65 24.59 16.44
C VAL A 83 -14.04 25.75 17.22
N SER A 84 -14.84 26.78 17.46
CA SER A 84 -14.42 27.95 18.22
C SER A 84 -14.22 27.62 19.70
N ALA A 85 -13.25 28.27 20.35
CA ALA A 85 -13.07 28.21 21.81
C ALA A 85 -14.29 28.72 22.60
N GLU A 86 -15.25 29.44 21.96
CA GLU A 86 -16.45 29.90 22.59
C GLU A 86 -17.62 28.92 22.57
N GLU A 87 -17.52 27.86 21.75
CA GLU A 87 -18.57 26.86 21.59
C GLU A 87 -18.47 25.76 22.66
N THR A 88 -19.60 25.39 23.27
CA THR A 88 -19.68 24.23 24.15
C THR A 88 -19.87 22.97 23.33
N VAL A 89 -18.92 22.06 23.41
CA VAL A 89 -18.85 20.83 22.61
C VAL A 89 -18.70 19.59 23.50
N VAL A 90 -18.90 18.41 22.94
CA VAL A 90 -18.50 17.17 23.61
C VAL A 90 -17.08 16.84 23.20
N LEU A 91 -16.19 16.71 24.19
CA LEU A 91 -14.78 16.39 23.98
C LEU A 91 -14.24 15.38 24.97
N ILE A 92 -13.16 14.69 24.57
CA ILE A 92 -12.37 13.80 25.43
C ILE A 92 -11.05 14.51 25.75
N PRO A 93 -10.78 14.87 27.02
CA PRO A 93 -9.47 15.36 27.44
C PRO A 93 -8.41 14.24 27.34
N LEU A 94 -7.23 14.58 26.87
CA LEU A 94 -6.15 13.62 26.65
C LEU A 94 -4.88 13.95 27.43
N ASP A 95 -4.97 14.84 28.43
CA ASP A 95 -3.84 15.31 29.24
C ASP A 95 -3.04 14.18 29.88
N ARG A 96 -3.70 13.10 30.29
CA ARG A 96 -3.05 11.90 30.87
C ARG A 96 -2.10 11.19 29.92
N PHE A 97 -2.21 11.47 28.61
CA PHE A 97 -1.30 10.99 27.55
C PHE A 97 -0.31 12.05 27.10
N GLY A 98 -0.24 13.20 27.77
CA GLY A 98 0.59 14.33 27.40
C GLY A 98 0.08 15.11 26.16
N ILE A 99 -1.17 14.85 25.75
CA ILE A 99 -1.79 15.50 24.59
C ILE A 99 -2.70 16.64 25.10
N LYS A 100 -2.27 17.88 24.88
CA LYS A 100 -2.99 19.08 25.37
C LYS A 100 -4.26 19.40 24.59
N VAL A 101 -4.32 19.03 23.31
CA VAL A 101 -5.49 19.25 22.45
C VAL A 101 -6.47 18.09 22.65
N PRO A 102 -7.71 18.36 23.10
CA PRO A 102 -8.70 17.31 23.31
C PRO A 102 -9.19 16.72 21.99
N LEU A 103 -9.73 15.50 22.03
CA LEU A 103 -10.43 14.93 20.88
C LEU A 103 -11.88 15.36 20.88
N LEU A 104 -12.31 16.05 19.84
CA LEU A 104 -13.69 16.58 19.72
C LEU A 104 -14.62 15.51 19.14
N LEU A 105 -15.77 15.29 19.80
CA LEU A 105 -16.76 14.29 19.39
C LEU A 105 -18.00 14.92 18.73
N GLN A 106 -18.53 16.02 19.30
CA GLN A 106 -19.80 16.59 18.88
C GLN A 106 -19.77 18.12 19.01
N LYS A 107 -20.31 18.84 18.03
CA LYS A 107 -20.48 20.28 18.03
C LYS A 107 -21.64 20.71 18.95
N SER A 108 -21.74 22.01 19.19
CA SER A 108 -22.82 22.63 19.96
C SER A 108 -24.20 22.39 19.35
N ASP A 109 -24.31 22.30 18.05
CA ASP A 109 -25.56 22.04 17.31
C ASP A 109 -25.96 20.56 17.27
N GLY A 110 -25.20 19.67 17.91
CA GLY A 110 -25.43 18.23 17.94
C GLY A 110 -24.82 17.45 16.79
N THR A 111 -24.17 18.09 15.82
CA THR A 111 -23.49 17.44 14.71
C THR A 111 -22.27 16.64 15.19
N SER A 112 -22.17 15.36 14.84
CA SER A 112 -21.02 14.51 15.15
C SER A 112 -19.81 14.90 14.31
N LEU A 113 -18.65 14.95 14.95
CA LEU A 113 -17.37 15.23 14.31
C LEU A 113 -16.71 13.95 13.80
N TYR A 114 -15.68 14.11 12.97
CA TYR A 114 -14.94 13.01 12.35
C TYR A 114 -14.50 11.92 13.34
N ALA A 115 -14.00 12.33 14.51
CA ALA A 115 -13.55 11.39 15.54
C ALA A 115 -14.64 10.42 16.04
N THR A 116 -15.89 10.88 16.11
CA THR A 116 -17.02 10.02 16.51
C THR A 116 -17.28 8.93 15.48
N ARG A 117 -17.15 9.25 14.18
CA ARG A 117 -17.29 8.29 13.08
C ARG A 117 -16.18 7.26 13.12
N GLU A 118 -14.92 7.70 13.34
CA GLU A 118 -13.79 6.78 13.44
C GLU A 118 -13.88 5.86 14.66
N ILE A 119 -14.32 6.37 15.81
CA ILE A 119 -14.56 5.53 17.01
C ILE A 119 -15.66 4.50 16.71
N ALA A 120 -16.79 4.92 16.13
CA ALA A 120 -17.88 4.01 15.76
C ALA A 120 -17.43 2.94 14.76
N THR A 121 -16.55 3.31 13.82
CA THR A 121 -15.93 2.40 12.86
C THR A 121 -15.03 1.39 13.54
N ALA A 122 -14.16 1.82 14.46
CA ALA A 122 -13.27 0.95 15.22
C ALA A 122 -14.05 -0.01 16.14
N GLU A 123 -15.07 0.50 16.85
CA GLU A 123 -15.96 -0.33 17.68
C GLU A 123 -16.61 -1.42 16.84
N TYR A 124 -17.20 -1.08 15.70
CA TYR A 124 -17.79 -2.06 14.79
C TYR A 124 -16.80 -3.12 14.34
N ARG A 125 -15.59 -2.72 13.92
CA ARG A 125 -14.54 -3.64 13.48
C ARG A 125 -14.09 -4.59 14.59
N ILE A 126 -13.99 -4.09 15.82
CA ILE A 126 -13.61 -4.90 16.98
C ILE A 126 -14.72 -5.90 17.30
N GLU A 127 -15.98 -5.46 17.31
CA GLU A 127 -17.15 -6.29 17.59
C GLU A 127 -17.39 -7.37 16.52
N GLU A 128 -17.23 -7.03 15.25
CA GLU A 128 -17.57 -7.91 14.13
C GLU A 128 -16.43 -8.88 13.79
N TRP A 129 -15.18 -8.39 13.78
CA TRP A 129 -14.05 -9.14 13.23
C TRP A 129 -13.03 -9.59 14.28
N HIS A 130 -13.13 -9.15 15.50
CA HIS A 130 -12.25 -9.50 16.63
C HIS A 130 -10.75 -9.45 16.26
N PRO A 131 -10.25 -8.35 15.67
CA PRO A 131 -8.89 -8.27 15.15
C PRO A 131 -7.87 -8.18 16.29
N GLU A 132 -6.69 -8.76 16.09
CA GLU A 132 -5.54 -8.54 17.00
C GLU A 132 -5.03 -7.09 16.97
N LYS A 133 -5.19 -6.41 15.84
CA LYS A 133 -4.82 -5.00 15.62
C LYS A 133 -5.57 -4.42 14.43
N ILE A 134 -5.73 -3.10 14.39
CA ILE A 134 -6.31 -2.36 13.25
C ILE A 134 -5.21 -1.48 12.67
N LEU A 135 -4.91 -1.64 11.38
CA LEU A 135 -3.94 -0.83 10.66
C LEU A 135 -4.67 0.27 9.87
N TYR A 136 -4.38 1.51 10.19
CA TYR A 136 -4.89 2.68 9.47
C TYR A 136 -3.84 3.18 8.48
N VAL A 137 -4.04 2.86 7.20
CA VAL A 137 -3.15 3.29 6.11
C VAL A 137 -3.62 4.65 5.63
N VAL A 138 -3.04 5.71 6.17
CA VAL A 138 -3.49 7.11 5.99
C VAL A 138 -2.26 8.03 5.88
N GLY A 139 -2.39 9.18 5.19
CA GLY A 139 -1.30 10.13 4.98
C GLY A 139 -0.70 10.70 6.27
N ASN A 140 0.56 11.14 6.18
CA ASN A 140 1.33 11.71 7.30
C ASN A 140 0.64 12.89 8.00
N GLU A 141 -0.16 13.64 7.26
CA GLU A 141 -0.85 14.83 7.75
C GLU A 141 -1.79 14.54 8.92
N GLN A 142 -2.25 13.30 9.05
CA GLN A 142 -3.16 12.87 10.11
C GLN A 142 -2.44 12.21 11.32
N GLU A 143 -1.10 12.28 11.39
CA GLU A 143 -0.33 11.65 12.47
C GLU A 143 -0.79 12.09 13.87
N PHE A 144 -0.98 13.40 14.06
CA PHE A 144 -1.44 13.94 15.34
C PHE A 144 -2.83 13.45 15.71
N TYR A 145 -3.74 13.43 14.76
CA TYR A 145 -5.09 12.92 14.94
C TYR A 145 -5.09 11.45 15.38
N PHE A 146 -4.30 10.58 14.76
CA PHE A 146 -4.23 9.17 15.14
C PHE A 146 -3.59 8.93 16.51
N LYS A 147 -2.72 9.84 16.99
CA LYS A 147 -2.25 9.85 18.39
C LYS A 147 -3.42 10.12 19.36
N GLN A 148 -4.26 11.11 19.06
CA GLN A 148 -5.45 11.42 19.86
C GLN A 148 -6.45 10.26 19.83
N PHE A 149 -6.73 9.73 18.62
CA PHE A 149 -7.66 8.62 18.41
C PHE A 149 -7.24 7.36 19.21
N SER A 150 -5.98 6.96 19.11
CA SER A 150 -5.45 5.79 19.83
C SER A 150 -5.53 5.98 21.36
N ALA A 151 -5.29 7.20 21.84
CA ALA A 151 -5.45 7.52 23.27
C ALA A 151 -6.92 7.44 23.70
N ALA A 152 -7.86 7.94 22.89
CA ALA A 152 -9.29 7.88 23.16
C ALA A 152 -9.82 6.43 23.16
N MET A 153 -9.37 5.57 22.25
CA MET A 153 -9.75 4.14 22.23
C MET A 153 -9.32 3.44 23.51
N LYS A 154 -8.12 3.71 24.03
CA LYS A 154 -7.67 3.19 25.34
C LYS A 154 -8.55 3.68 26.49
N LEU A 155 -8.96 4.97 26.50
CA LEU A 155 -9.88 5.50 27.52
C LEU A 155 -11.26 4.83 27.45
N LEU A 156 -11.72 4.49 26.25
CA LEU A 156 -12.98 3.76 26.03
C LEU A 156 -12.90 2.29 26.46
N GLY A 157 -11.71 1.80 26.85
CA GLY A 157 -11.48 0.44 27.33
C GLY A 157 -11.21 -0.57 26.21
N TYR A 158 -10.76 -0.12 25.05
CA TYR A 158 -10.34 -0.99 23.95
C TYR A 158 -8.83 -1.24 23.99
N ASP A 159 -8.44 -2.51 24.17
CA ASP A 159 -7.03 -2.93 24.18
C ASP A 159 -6.49 -3.25 22.79
N VAL A 160 -7.35 -3.31 21.76
CA VAL A 160 -6.94 -3.57 20.37
C VAL A 160 -6.10 -2.40 19.84
N PRO A 161 -4.83 -2.62 19.47
CA PRO A 161 -3.97 -1.57 18.96
C PRO A 161 -4.49 -0.98 17.64
N CYS A 162 -4.71 0.33 17.63
CA CYS A 162 -5.00 1.11 16.42
C CYS A 162 -3.70 1.76 15.95
N ILE A 163 -3.11 1.24 14.88
CA ILE A 163 -1.77 1.59 14.40
C ILE A 163 -1.88 2.45 13.15
N HIS A 164 -1.35 3.66 13.20
CA HIS A 164 -1.25 4.53 12.02
C HIS A 164 -0.05 4.11 11.16
N VAL A 165 -0.33 3.50 10.02
CA VAL A 165 0.65 3.19 8.98
C VAL A 165 0.67 4.38 8.01
N ASN A 166 1.38 5.41 8.41
CA ASN A 166 1.43 6.68 7.68
C ASN A 166 2.31 6.60 6.43
N PHE A 167 1.97 7.40 5.41
CA PHE A 167 2.73 7.49 4.17
C PHE A 167 2.86 8.94 3.70
N GLY A 168 3.95 9.20 2.95
CA GLY A 168 4.24 10.51 2.36
C GLY A 168 3.46 10.75 1.07
N LEU A 169 3.55 11.97 0.55
CA LEU A 169 2.91 12.36 -0.70
C LEU A 169 3.76 11.97 -1.91
N ILE A 170 3.07 11.68 -3.02
CA ILE A 170 3.71 11.60 -4.34
C ILE A 170 3.75 13.00 -4.93
N ARG A 171 4.92 13.39 -5.46
CA ARG A 171 5.14 14.67 -6.15
C ARG A 171 5.50 14.43 -7.60
N LEU A 172 5.04 15.32 -8.46
CA LEU A 172 5.60 15.44 -9.81
C LEU A 172 6.90 16.28 -9.79
N PRO A 173 7.79 16.14 -10.78
CA PRO A 173 8.97 17.00 -10.91
C PRO A 173 8.64 18.49 -10.91
N GLU A 174 7.47 18.87 -11.46
CA GLU A 174 6.98 20.25 -11.55
C GLU A 174 6.33 20.76 -10.24
N GLY A 175 6.25 19.94 -9.20
CA GLY A 175 5.71 20.30 -7.90
C GLY A 175 4.59 19.40 -7.37
N ARG A 176 3.91 19.86 -6.30
CA ARG A 176 2.83 19.09 -5.66
C ARG A 176 1.59 19.04 -6.54
N LEU A 177 0.96 17.88 -6.61
CA LEU A 177 -0.40 17.74 -7.10
C LEU A 177 -1.34 18.53 -6.18
N SER A 178 -2.08 19.49 -6.72
CA SER A 178 -3.01 20.33 -5.96
C SER A 178 -4.35 20.43 -6.67
N THR A 179 -5.37 19.83 -6.10
CA THR A 179 -6.76 19.95 -6.56
C THR A 179 -7.26 21.39 -6.51
N ARG A 180 -6.77 22.19 -5.53
CA ARG A 180 -7.13 23.63 -5.39
C ARG A 180 -6.57 24.50 -6.52
N ALA A 181 -5.45 24.09 -7.12
CA ALA A 181 -4.84 24.79 -8.26
C ALA A 181 -5.32 24.28 -9.62
N GLY A 182 -6.32 23.39 -9.67
CA GLY A 182 -6.82 22.80 -10.90
C GLY A 182 -5.84 21.84 -11.59
N ARG A 183 -4.76 21.47 -10.91
CA ARG A 183 -3.76 20.48 -11.38
C ARG A 183 -4.00 19.15 -10.65
N PHE A 184 -4.87 18.35 -11.19
CA PHE A 184 -5.02 16.97 -10.74
C PHE A 184 -4.74 16.05 -11.93
N ILE A 185 -4.04 14.96 -11.67
CA ILE A 185 -3.82 13.88 -12.61
C ILE A 185 -4.60 12.69 -12.06
N LEU A 186 -5.44 12.11 -12.89
CA LEU A 186 -6.16 10.90 -12.51
C LEU A 186 -5.17 9.74 -12.43
N LEU A 187 -5.29 8.90 -11.41
CA LEU A 187 -4.45 7.71 -11.26
C LEU A 187 -4.58 6.79 -12.47
N GLU A 188 -5.74 6.74 -13.07
CA GLU A 188 -5.99 5.99 -14.30
C GLU A 188 -5.15 6.47 -15.48
N ASP A 189 -5.03 7.80 -15.66
CA ASP A 189 -4.18 8.37 -16.72
C ASP A 189 -2.72 7.98 -16.52
N VAL A 190 -2.26 7.98 -15.27
CA VAL A 190 -0.90 7.51 -14.91
C VAL A 190 -0.71 6.03 -15.25
N ILE A 191 -1.71 5.20 -14.97
CA ILE A 191 -1.65 3.76 -15.29
C ILE A 191 -1.60 3.53 -16.80
N HIS A 192 -2.45 4.20 -17.56
CA HIS A 192 -2.48 4.09 -19.02
C HIS A 192 -1.17 4.55 -19.65
N GLU A 193 -0.64 5.70 -19.25
CA GLU A 193 0.66 6.21 -19.70
C GLU A 193 1.79 5.22 -19.39
N ALA A 194 1.79 4.59 -18.20
CA ALA A 194 2.78 3.58 -17.86
C ALA A 194 2.70 2.34 -18.77
N ILE A 195 1.48 1.90 -19.11
CA ILE A 195 1.25 0.76 -19.99
C ILE A 195 1.68 1.10 -21.43
N GLU A 196 1.35 2.28 -21.95
CA GLU A 196 1.76 2.74 -23.28
C GLU A 196 3.28 2.82 -23.41
N ARG A 197 3.96 3.39 -22.41
CA ARG A 197 5.43 3.44 -22.37
C ARG A 197 6.06 2.04 -22.29
N ALA A 198 5.48 1.15 -21.49
CA ALA A 198 5.92 -0.24 -21.41
C ALA A 198 5.72 -0.96 -22.75
N MET A 199 4.59 -0.73 -23.44
CA MET A 199 4.33 -1.26 -24.79
C MET A 199 5.39 -0.79 -25.78
N ALA A 200 5.77 0.48 -25.78
CA ALA A 200 6.81 1.01 -26.66
C ALA A 200 8.16 0.30 -26.47
N ILE A 201 8.50 -0.09 -25.24
CA ILE A 201 9.73 -0.85 -24.93
C ILE A 201 9.65 -2.28 -25.48
N ILE A 202 8.46 -2.90 -25.48
CA ILE A 202 8.25 -4.31 -25.82
C ILE A 202 7.96 -4.49 -27.31
N GLN A 203 7.55 -3.45 -28.04
CA GLN A 203 7.05 -3.50 -29.41
C GLN A 203 7.99 -4.24 -30.39
N GLY A 204 9.31 -4.10 -30.23
CA GLY A 204 10.31 -4.76 -31.08
C GLY A 204 10.56 -6.24 -30.78
N ARG A 205 9.84 -6.83 -29.83
CA ARG A 205 10.00 -8.26 -29.46
C ARG A 205 9.19 -9.15 -30.40
N ASP A 206 9.74 -10.32 -30.70
CA ASP A 206 9.08 -11.36 -31.49
C ASP A 206 8.10 -12.16 -30.61
N LEU A 207 6.93 -11.55 -30.36
CA LEU A 207 5.84 -12.07 -29.54
C LEU A 207 4.49 -11.74 -30.19
N PRO A 208 3.45 -12.56 -29.99
CA PRO A 208 2.08 -12.24 -30.39
C PRO A 208 1.61 -10.91 -29.76
N GLU A 209 0.80 -10.13 -30.47
CA GLU A 209 0.35 -8.82 -30.00
C GLU A 209 -0.42 -8.89 -28.67
N SER A 210 -1.29 -9.88 -28.51
CA SER A 210 -2.01 -10.12 -27.25
C SER A 210 -1.09 -10.44 -26.06
N GLU A 211 0.06 -11.10 -26.30
CA GLU A 211 1.07 -11.34 -25.28
C GLU A 211 1.83 -10.06 -24.93
N LYS A 212 2.12 -9.20 -25.95
CA LYS A 212 2.75 -7.89 -25.73
C LYS A 212 1.85 -6.98 -24.89
N GLU A 213 0.55 -6.92 -25.17
CA GLU A 213 -0.42 -6.14 -24.41
C GLU A 213 -0.44 -6.55 -22.93
N GLU A 214 -0.48 -7.85 -22.65
CA GLU A 214 -0.49 -8.36 -21.29
C GLU A 214 0.85 -8.12 -20.57
N ILE A 215 1.99 -8.27 -21.25
CA ILE A 215 3.30 -7.93 -20.71
C ILE A 215 3.39 -6.44 -20.41
N ALA A 216 2.96 -5.57 -21.35
CA ALA A 216 2.96 -4.13 -21.16
C ALA A 216 2.12 -3.70 -19.94
N ARG A 217 0.94 -4.31 -19.78
CA ARG A 217 0.08 -4.09 -18.60
C ARG A 217 0.82 -4.45 -17.30
N ARG A 218 1.40 -5.65 -17.23
CA ARG A 218 2.12 -6.12 -16.03
C ARG A 218 3.35 -5.28 -15.72
N VAL A 219 4.08 -4.85 -16.76
CA VAL A 219 5.27 -4.01 -16.62
C VAL A 219 4.88 -2.60 -16.16
N GLY A 220 3.90 -1.97 -16.80
CA GLY A 220 3.45 -0.62 -16.47
C GLY A 220 2.89 -0.54 -15.05
N VAL A 221 1.96 -1.43 -14.69
CA VAL A 221 1.40 -1.49 -13.34
C VAL A 221 2.47 -1.85 -12.31
N GLY A 222 3.36 -2.81 -12.64
CA GLY A 222 4.47 -3.21 -11.78
C GLY A 222 5.45 -2.05 -11.50
N ALA A 223 5.73 -1.22 -12.51
CA ALA A 223 6.60 -0.05 -12.38
C ALA A 223 6.03 0.98 -11.41
N ILE A 224 4.73 1.29 -11.49
CA ILE A 224 4.05 2.22 -10.58
C ILE A 224 4.11 1.69 -9.14
N LYS A 225 3.70 0.43 -8.92
CA LYS A 225 3.70 -0.18 -7.58
C LYS A 225 5.11 -0.24 -6.98
N TYR A 226 6.11 -0.61 -7.77
CA TYR A 226 7.47 -0.68 -7.30
C TYR A 226 8.04 0.69 -6.95
N ALA A 227 7.77 1.71 -7.75
CA ALA A 227 8.24 3.06 -7.49
C ALA A 227 7.74 3.61 -6.15
N ASP A 228 6.51 3.30 -5.77
CA ASP A 228 5.93 3.67 -4.48
C ASP A 228 6.47 2.78 -3.35
N LEU A 229 6.37 1.46 -3.48
CA LEU A 229 6.66 0.51 -2.41
C LEU A 229 8.15 0.27 -2.15
N SER A 230 9.05 0.65 -3.07
CA SER A 230 10.50 0.54 -2.89
C SER A 230 11.10 1.65 -2.05
N GLN A 231 10.35 2.73 -1.82
CA GLN A 231 10.76 3.84 -0.98
C GLN A 231 10.29 3.66 0.47
N ASN A 232 10.99 4.32 1.40
CA ASN A 232 10.48 4.40 2.77
C ASN A 232 9.14 5.15 2.75
N ARG A 233 8.07 4.50 3.21
CA ARG A 233 6.69 4.98 3.11
C ARG A 233 6.44 6.38 3.67
N VAL A 234 7.21 6.84 4.67
CA VAL A 234 7.03 8.17 5.28
C VAL A 234 7.68 9.29 4.48
N LYS A 235 8.52 8.96 3.49
CA LYS A 235 9.16 9.95 2.63
C LYS A 235 8.23 10.34 1.48
N GLU A 236 8.40 11.56 0.99
CA GLU A 236 7.78 11.96 -0.27
C GLU A 236 8.49 11.26 -1.43
N VAL A 237 7.71 10.78 -2.39
CA VAL A 237 8.19 10.12 -3.61
C VAL A 237 8.10 11.10 -4.77
N VAL A 238 9.22 11.35 -5.45
CA VAL A 238 9.23 12.10 -6.70
C VAL A 238 8.99 11.14 -7.85
N PHE A 239 7.94 11.41 -8.62
CA PHE A 239 7.53 10.61 -9.76
C PHE A 239 8.44 10.89 -10.96
N ASP A 240 9.13 9.87 -11.46
CA ASP A 240 10.04 9.96 -12.61
C ASP A 240 9.83 8.77 -13.56
N TRP A 241 9.28 9.05 -14.73
CA TRP A 241 8.97 8.04 -15.75
C TRP A 241 10.20 7.25 -16.20
N ASN A 242 11.33 7.93 -16.42
CA ASN A 242 12.54 7.29 -16.93
C ASN A 242 13.09 6.28 -15.93
N ARG A 243 13.11 6.67 -14.65
CA ARG A 243 13.55 5.79 -13.56
C ARG A 243 12.60 4.63 -13.33
N MET A 244 11.29 4.87 -13.37
CA MET A 244 10.28 3.85 -13.07
C MET A 244 10.23 2.71 -14.09
N LEU A 245 10.43 3.03 -15.36
CA LEU A 245 10.35 2.10 -16.49
C LEU A 245 11.71 1.62 -16.98
N ALA A 246 12.80 1.99 -16.32
CA ALA A 246 14.14 1.53 -16.65
C ALA A 246 14.24 -0.01 -16.56
N LEU A 247 14.93 -0.61 -17.56
CA LEU A 247 15.26 -2.05 -17.55
C LEU A 247 16.60 -2.32 -16.86
N ASP A 248 17.14 -1.33 -16.17
CA ASP A 248 18.34 -1.39 -15.34
C ASP A 248 18.10 -0.59 -14.04
N GLY A 249 18.96 -0.75 -13.05
CA GLY A 249 18.84 -0.06 -11.79
C GLY A 249 17.69 -0.54 -10.90
N ASP A 250 17.25 0.32 -9.99
CA ASP A 250 16.26 0.00 -8.96
C ASP A 250 14.84 0.29 -9.47
N SER A 251 14.30 -0.62 -10.27
CA SER A 251 12.99 -0.49 -10.91
C SER A 251 12.21 -1.82 -10.93
N GLY A 252 10.87 -1.73 -11.01
CA GLY A 252 10.00 -2.91 -11.14
C GLY A 252 10.31 -3.73 -12.39
N PRO A 253 10.39 -3.10 -13.59
CA PRO A 253 10.72 -3.79 -14.82
C PRO A 253 12.06 -4.53 -14.80
N TYR A 254 13.08 -3.97 -14.16
CA TYR A 254 14.37 -4.65 -13.99
C TYR A 254 14.24 -5.96 -13.20
N LEU A 255 13.48 -5.96 -12.11
CA LEU A 255 13.23 -7.17 -11.32
C LEU A 255 12.40 -8.19 -12.09
N GLN A 256 11.38 -7.76 -12.80
CA GLN A 256 10.55 -8.62 -13.65
C GLN A 256 11.40 -9.24 -14.77
N TYR A 257 12.27 -8.47 -15.40
CA TYR A 257 13.19 -8.95 -16.42
C TYR A 257 14.19 -9.98 -15.86
N ALA A 258 14.72 -9.76 -14.66
CA ALA A 258 15.60 -10.73 -14.01
C ALA A 258 14.90 -12.06 -13.74
N TYR A 259 13.64 -12.02 -13.31
CA TYR A 259 12.82 -13.23 -13.20
C TYR A 259 12.67 -13.95 -14.53
N THR A 260 12.36 -13.25 -15.62
CA THR A 260 12.25 -13.87 -16.96
C THR A 260 13.56 -14.50 -17.42
N ARG A 261 14.72 -13.94 -17.04
CA ARG A 261 16.04 -14.55 -17.27
C ARG A 261 16.17 -15.89 -16.57
N THR A 262 15.75 -16.01 -15.30
CA THR A 262 15.77 -17.31 -14.60
C THR A 262 14.92 -18.33 -15.35
N ARG A 263 13.72 -17.95 -15.82
CA ARG A 263 12.85 -18.83 -16.59
C ARG A 263 13.45 -19.23 -17.94
N SER A 264 14.14 -18.28 -18.58
CA SER A 264 14.83 -18.57 -19.85
C SER A 264 15.95 -19.61 -19.69
N ILE A 265 16.75 -19.53 -18.61
CA ILE A 265 17.78 -20.54 -18.29
C ILE A 265 17.14 -21.90 -18.08
N MET A 266 16.07 -21.97 -17.28
CA MET A 266 15.37 -23.23 -16.98
C MET A 266 14.79 -23.85 -18.25
N ARG A 267 14.13 -23.08 -19.13
CA ARG A 267 13.61 -23.56 -20.43
C ARG A 267 14.73 -24.09 -21.33
N LYS A 268 15.86 -23.37 -21.43
CA LYS A 268 17.02 -23.82 -22.22
C LYS A 268 17.66 -25.08 -21.65
N ALA A 269 17.53 -25.34 -20.37
CA ALA A 269 17.97 -26.58 -19.71
C ALA A 269 16.96 -27.71 -19.90
N GLY A 270 15.81 -27.50 -20.54
CA GLY A 270 14.75 -28.51 -20.70
C GLY A 270 13.81 -28.60 -19.50
N ASN A 271 13.74 -27.60 -18.64
CA ASN A 271 12.96 -27.58 -17.38
C ASN A 271 13.20 -28.87 -16.56
N PRO A 272 14.44 -29.18 -16.18
CA PRO A 272 14.74 -30.40 -15.47
C PRO A 272 14.03 -30.46 -14.13
N GLU A 273 13.67 -31.64 -13.69
CA GLU A 273 13.25 -31.85 -12.31
C GLU A 273 14.43 -31.50 -11.39
N ILE A 274 14.14 -30.68 -10.38
CA ILE A 274 15.16 -30.21 -9.45
C ILE A 274 15.29 -31.26 -8.33
N ALA A 275 16.10 -32.25 -8.60
CA ALA A 275 16.54 -33.27 -7.65
C ALA A 275 18.08 -33.24 -7.58
N ASP A 276 18.63 -33.85 -6.57
CA ASP A 276 20.08 -34.05 -6.38
C ASP A 276 20.88 -32.71 -6.33
N PHE A 277 20.55 -31.89 -5.38
CA PHE A 277 21.31 -30.67 -5.08
C PHE A 277 22.57 -30.97 -4.30
N HIS A 278 23.73 -30.57 -4.85
CA HIS A 278 25.06 -30.74 -4.27
C HIS A 278 25.65 -29.37 -3.89
N PRO A 279 25.26 -28.77 -2.76
CA PRO A 279 25.66 -27.41 -2.38
C PRO A 279 27.18 -27.26 -2.24
N GLU A 280 27.90 -28.30 -1.90
CA GLU A 280 29.35 -28.33 -1.80
C GLU A 280 30.07 -28.04 -3.12
N THR A 281 29.38 -28.18 -4.25
CA THR A 281 29.93 -27.84 -5.57
C THR A 281 29.91 -26.37 -5.89
N LEU A 282 29.10 -25.57 -5.15
CA LEU A 282 28.96 -24.13 -5.32
C LEU A 282 30.03 -23.41 -4.49
N VAL A 283 31.15 -23.10 -5.10
CA VAL A 283 32.32 -22.49 -4.43
C VAL A 283 32.71 -21.10 -4.94
N ALA A 284 32.15 -20.67 -6.08
CA ALA A 284 32.45 -19.38 -6.64
C ALA A 284 31.85 -18.24 -5.75
N PRO A 285 32.55 -17.12 -5.59
CA PRO A 285 32.05 -15.99 -4.79
C PRO A 285 30.65 -15.52 -5.21
N GLU A 286 30.35 -15.51 -6.51
CA GLU A 286 29.05 -15.15 -7.06
C GLU A 286 27.95 -16.12 -6.61
N GLU A 287 28.22 -17.43 -6.56
CA GLU A 287 27.30 -18.46 -6.08
C GLU A 287 27.02 -18.31 -4.59
N LEU A 288 28.07 -18.12 -3.79
CA LEU A 288 27.95 -17.91 -2.34
C LEU A 288 27.21 -16.61 -1.99
N ASN A 289 27.40 -15.55 -2.76
CA ASN A 289 26.66 -14.31 -2.59
C ASN A 289 25.16 -14.52 -2.84
N LEU A 290 24.77 -15.25 -3.88
CA LEU A 290 23.36 -15.56 -4.13
C LEU A 290 22.75 -16.38 -2.99
N LEU A 291 23.42 -17.41 -2.52
CA LEU A 291 22.97 -18.23 -1.37
C LEU A 291 22.75 -17.35 -0.13
N LYS A 292 23.68 -16.42 0.15
CA LYS A 292 23.56 -15.47 1.25
C LYS A 292 22.34 -14.55 1.09
N GLN A 293 22.11 -14.01 -0.11
CA GLN A 293 20.95 -13.13 -0.35
C GLN A 293 19.62 -13.89 -0.19
N ILE A 294 19.57 -15.14 -0.66
CA ILE A 294 18.41 -16.02 -0.51
C ILE A 294 18.14 -16.31 0.96
N ALA A 295 19.17 -16.70 1.73
CA ALA A 295 19.05 -17.00 3.16
C ALA A 295 18.55 -15.80 4.00
N LEU A 296 18.86 -14.57 3.60
CA LEU A 296 18.44 -13.35 4.29
C LEU A 296 17.04 -12.84 3.87
N PHE A 297 16.38 -13.49 2.92
CA PHE A 297 15.07 -13.05 2.44
C PHE A 297 13.95 -13.22 3.50
N PRO A 298 13.83 -14.33 4.23
CA PRO A 298 12.84 -14.48 5.28
C PRO A 298 12.92 -13.40 6.36
N ASP A 299 14.12 -13.03 6.80
CA ASP A 299 14.32 -11.97 7.78
C ASP A 299 13.82 -10.62 7.28
N ALA A 300 14.03 -10.33 5.99
CA ALA A 300 13.53 -9.10 5.38
C ALA A 300 11.99 -9.07 5.34
N VAL A 301 11.33 -10.21 5.09
CA VAL A 301 9.87 -10.33 5.11
C VAL A 301 9.33 -10.11 6.52
N ILE A 302 9.93 -10.76 7.53
CA ILE A 302 9.54 -10.60 8.94
C ILE A 302 9.70 -9.14 9.37
N ALA A 303 10.84 -8.53 9.06
CA ALA A 303 11.10 -7.13 9.41
C ALA A 303 10.14 -6.16 8.70
N ALA A 304 9.79 -6.44 7.43
CA ALA A 304 8.80 -5.64 6.69
C ALA A 304 7.40 -5.72 7.33
N ALA A 305 6.98 -6.92 7.73
CA ALA A 305 5.68 -7.13 8.38
C ALA A 305 5.60 -6.48 9.76
N GLN A 306 6.65 -6.62 10.59
CA GLN A 306 6.70 -6.06 11.94
C GLN A 306 6.70 -4.53 11.95
N ASN A 307 7.35 -3.90 10.96
CA ASN A 307 7.50 -2.44 10.88
C ASN A 307 6.56 -1.79 9.87
N TYR A 308 5.74 -2.57 9.15
CA TYR A 308 4.87 -2.07 8.07
C TYR A 308 5.68 -1.33 6.98
N GLU A 309 6.81 -1.92 6.58
CA GLU A 309 7.80 -1.32 5.67
C GLU A 309 8.05 -2.20 4.44
N PRO A 310 7.18 -2.18 3.41
CA PRO A 310 7.32 -3.00 2.21
C PRO A 310 8.65 -2.77 1.47
N HIS A 311 9.25 -1.58 1.58
CA HIS A 311 10.53 -1.27 0.96
C HIS A 311 11.68 -2.20 1.41
N ARG A 312 11.58 -2.85 2.56
CA ARG A 312 12.58 -3.84 3.00
C ARG A 312 12.61 -5.07 2.09
N ILE A 313 11.43 -5.51 1.62
CA ILE A 313 11.30 -6.60 0.64
C ILE A 313 11.87 -6.13 -0.70
N ALA A 314 11.43 -4.95 -1.18
CA ALA A 314 11.91 -4.37 -2.44
C ALA A 314 13.45 -4.28 -2.48
N ASN A 315 14.07 -3.71 -1.44
CA ASN A 315 15.52 -3.59 -1.32
C ASN A 315 16.23 -4.97 -1.29
N ARG A 316 15.61 -5.97 -0.67
CA ARG A 316 16.19 -7.31 -0.62
C ARG A 316 16.20 -7.98 -1.98
N ILE A 317 15.07 -7.99 -2.67
CA ILE A 317 14.98 -8.59 -4.01
C ILE A 317 15.82 -7.81 -5.04
N TYR A 318 15.93 -6.49 -4.90
CA TYR A 318 16.82 -5.70 -5.75
C TYR A 318 18.30 -6.11 -5.59
N ARG A 319 18.78 -6.26 -4.36
CA ARG A 319 20.16 -6.74 -4.09
C ARG A 319 20.39 -8.13 -4.67
N LEU A 320 19.46 -9.07 -4.45
CA LEU A 320 19.52 -10.40 -5.03
C LEU A 320 19.58 -10.34 -6.56
N THR A 321 18.75 -9.51 -7.18
CA THR A 321 18.69 -9.33 -8.65
C THR A 321 20.01 -8.79 -9.20
N ARG A 322 20.61 -7.83 -8.53
CA ARG A 322 21.90 -7.28 -8.91
C ARG A 322 23.01 -8.33 -8.82
N ASP A 323 23.05 -9.10 -7.74
CA ASP A 323 24.03 -10.16 -7.56
C ASP A 323 23.79 -11.30 -8.58
N PHE A 324 22.50 -11.58 -8.92
CA PHE A 324 22.16 -12.52 -9.98
C PHE A 324 22.62 -12.04 -11.38
N SER A 325 22.54 -10.76 -11.68
CA SER A 325 23.07 -10.24 -12.95
C SER A 325 24.58 -10.48 -13.06
N VAL A 326 25.34 -10.24 -11.98
CA VAL A 326 26.79 -10.53 -11.96
C VAL A 326 27.07 -12.05 -12.14
N PHE A 327 26.31 -12.90 -11.45
CA PHE A 327 26.39 -14.34 -11.61
C PHE A 327 26.08 -14.77 -13.05
N TYR A 328 25.01 -14.24 -13.64
CA TYR A 328 24.58 -14.56 -14.99
C TYR A 328 25.65 -14.25 -16.05
N ASP A 329 26.36 -13.12 -15.88
CA ASP A 329 27.37 -12.67 -16.84
C ASP A 329 28.69 -13.44 -16.69
N ARG A 330 29.03 -13.93 -15.50
CA ARG A 330 30.34 -14.53 -15.21
C ARG A 330 30.36 -16.04 -15.10
N ILE A 331 29.23 -16.62 -14.68
CA ILE A 331 29.19 -18.04 -14.33
C ILE A 331 28.40 -18.84 -15.38
N PRO A 332 29.03 -19.75 -16.11
CA PRO A 332 28.35 -20.56 -17.11
C PRO A 332 27.46 -21.61 -16.42
N VAL A 333 26.13 -21.49 -16.57
CA VAL A 333 25.15 -22.40 -15.96
C VAL A 333 24.96 -23.64 -16.84
N LEU A 334 24.64 -23.47 -18.13
CA LEU A 334 24.27 -24.52 -19.03
C LEU A 334 25.48 -25.35 -19.51
N THR A 335 26.66 -24.75 -19.53
CA THR A 335 27.95 -25.32 -19.95
C THR A 335 28.90 -25.49 -18.76
N ALA A 336 28.36 -25.78 -17.56
CA ALA A 336 29.17 -26.04 -16.38
C ALA A 336 30.11 -27.26 -16.58
N PRO A 337 31.30 -27.26 -15.94
CA PRO A 337 32.34 -28.30 -16.13
C PRO A 337 31.89 -29.71 -15.79
N SER A 338 30.96 -29.91 -14.85
CA SER A 338 30.41 -31.23 -14.51
C SER A 338 28.88 -31.22 -14.46
N PRO A 339 28.23 -32.37 -14.65
CA PRO A 339 26.78 -32.54 -14.53
C PRO A 339 26.24 -32.15 -13.14
N GLU A 340 26.98 -32.46 -12.07
CA GLU A 340 26.62 -32.15 -10.68
C GLU A 340 26.61 -30.64 -10.46
N LEU A 341 27.66 -29.95 -10.88
CA LEU A 341 27.76 -28.49 -10.79
C LEU A 341 26.68 -27.80 -11.64
N LYS A 342 26.40 -28.35 -12.84
CA LYS A 342 25.30 -27.84 -13.67
C LYS A 342 23.97 -27.94 -12.95
N ARG A 343 23.66 -29.09 -12.35
CA ARG A 343 22.42 -29.28 -11.55
C ARG A 343 22.35 -28.29 -10.39
N SER A 344 23.41 -28.17 -9.60
CA SER A 344 23.47 -27.25 -8.47
C SER A 344 23.27 -25.80 -8.88
N ARG A 345 23.86 -25.38 -10.01
CA ARG A 345 23.62 -24.02 -10.57
C ARG A 345 22.19 -23.80 -11.04
N LEU A 346 21.55 -24.82 -11.63
CA LEU A 346 20.14 -24.75 -12.03
C LEU A 346 19.22 -24.64 -10.80
N VAL A 347 19.49 -25.40 -9.73
CA VAL A 347 18.80 -25.26 -8.45
C VAL A 347 18.95 -23.84 -7.92
N LEU A 348 20.16 -23.29 -7.92
CA LEU A 348 20.42 -21.92 -7.47
C LEU A 348 19.64 -20.89 -8.29
N VAL A 349 19.57 -21.02 -9.62
CA VAL A 349 18.78 -20.18 -10.51
C VAL A 349 17.28 -20.26 -10.19
N GLU A 350 16.75 -21.47 -9.93
CA GLU A 350 15.36 -21.68 -9.54
C GLU A 350 15.04 -21.01 -8.19
N MET A 351 15.95 -21.14 -7.21
CA MET A 351 15.82 -20.48 -5.91
C MET A 351 15.79 -18.96 -6.06
N VAL A 352 16.68 -18.39 -6.87
CA VAL A 352 16.68 -16.94 -7.18
C VAL A 352 15.35 -16.53 -7.80
N GLY A 353 14.88 -17.26 -8.82
CA GLY A 353 13.58 -16.98 -9.46
C GLY A 353 12.42 -17.04 -8.47
N THR A 354 12.43 -18.03 -7.58
CA THR A 354 11.40 -18.20 -6.53
C THR A 354 11.38 -17.01 -5.55
N VAL A 355 12.57 -16.55 -5.11
CA VAL A 355 12.67 -15.40 -4.18
C VAL A 355 12.22 -14.11 -4.87
N ILE A 356 12.64 -13.84 -6.10
CA ILE A 356 12.21 -12.65 -6.86
C ILE A 356 10.70 -12.68 -7.05
N ARG A 357 10.13 -13.79 -7.53
CA ARG A 357 8.68 -13.95 -7.71
C ARG A 357 7.91 -13.74 -6.41
N THR A 358 8.37 -14.35 -5.32
CA THR A 358 7.72 -14.24 -4.01
C THR A 358 7.78 -12.81 -3.49
N GLY A 359 8.93 -12.16 -3.58
CA GLY A 359 9.08 -10.77 -3.17
C GLY A 359 8.22 -9.81 -3.98
N LEU A 360 8.18 -9.95 -5.32
CA LEU A 360 7.30 -9.16 -6.18
C LEU A 360 5.81 -9.42 -5.87
N LYS A 361 5.42 -10.68 -5.65
CA LYS A 361 4.05 -11.03 -5.24
C LYS A 361 3.65 -10.38 -3.91
N LEU A 362 4.54 -10.35 -2.92
CA LEU A 362 4.30 -9.66 -1.65
C LEU A 362 4.13 -8.15 -1.81
N LEU A 363 4.70 -7.56 -2.86
CA LEU A 363 4.50 -6.16 -3.26
C LEU A 363 3.29 -5.97 -4.20
N GLY A 364 2.51 -7.02 -4.47
CA GLY A 364 1.37 -6.97 -5.39
C GLY A 364 1.77 -6.79 -6.85
N ILE A 365 3.00 -7.17 -7.24
CA ILE A 365 3.54 -7.04 -8.60
C ILE A 365 3.54 -8.41 -9.28
N GLU A 366 2.93 -8.47 -10.45
CA GLU A 366 2.87 -9.69 -11.25
C GLU A 366 4.19 -9.92 -11.99
N VAL A 367 4.54 -11.19 -12.19
CA VAL A 367 5.67 -11.62 -13.02
C VAL A 367 5.18 -12.29 -14.30
N MET A 368 6.08 -12.42 -15.28
CA MET A 368 5.78 -13.08 -16.54
C MET A 368 6.90 -14.07 -16.91
N GLU A 369 6.56 -15.12 -17.66
CA GLU A 369 7.52 -16.14 -18.09
C GLU A 369 8.46 -15.66 -19.21
N ARG A 370 8.00 -14.67 -20.00
CA ARG A 370 8.73 -14.05 -21.11
C ARG A 370 8.56 -12.54 -21.08
N MET A 371 9.55 -11.85 -21.61
CA MET A 371 9.52 -10.39 -21.76
C MET A 371 10.41 -9.93 -22.94
#